data_91af92ef7c90de8af5158125d79495c0
#
_entry.id   91af92ef7c90de8af5158125d79495c0
#
_cell.length_a   1.000
_cell.length_b   1.000
_cell.length_c   1.000
_cell.angle_alpha   90.00
_cell.angle_beta   90.00
_cell.angle_gamma   90.00
#
_symmetry.space_group_name_H-M   'P 1'
#
loop_
_entity.id
_entity.type
_entity.pdbx_description
1 polymer ?
#
loop_
_entity_poly.entity_id
_entity_poly.type
_entity_poly.pdbx_seq_one_letter_code
_entity_poly.pdbx_strand_id
1 'polypeptide(L)'
;MSAMDDWGKMVEESRTPVLIIIEGLTMYLSEADIQRIFAVIANRFNDATVLVEIMNPMIVKRFKEKSIEGSNAKFTWGIKDGKALAALMPNFRFIEEHGLTDGMAQFVPIYKVLDRIPFIRNMSNKIITLKKV
;
A
#
# COMPACT_ATOMS: atom_id res chain seq x y z
N MET A 1 -12.92 -12.21 -6.73
CA MET A 1 -12.80 -11.52 -8.02
C MET A 1 -11.87 -12.29 -8.95
N SER A 2 -12.40 -12.76 -10.06
CA SER A 2 -11.63 -13.56 -11.02
C SER A 2 -10.44 -12.79 -11.60
N ALA A 3 -10.60 -11.49 -11.86
CA ALA A 3 -9.52 -10.66 -12.41
C ALA A 3 -8.33 -10.51 -11.47
N MET A 4 -8.54 -10.53 -10.17
CA MET A 4 -7.45 -10.47 -9.18
C MET A 4 -6.73 -11.80 -9.03
N ASP A 5 -7.42 -12.91 -9.28
CA ASP A 5 -6.82 -14.23 -9.22
C ASP A 5 -6.07 -14.55 -10.52
N ASP A 6 -6.57 -14.02 -11.66
CA ASP A 6 -6.04 -14.33 -12.98
C ASP A 6 -4.65 -13.74 -13.24
N TRP A 7 -4.34 -12.58 -12.69
CA TRP A 7 -3.01 -11.97 -12.89
C TRP A 7 -1.89 -12.87 -12.36
N GLY A 8 -2.14 -13.58 -11.26
CA GLY A 8 -1.15 -14.49 -10.69
C GLY A 8 -0.85 -15.69 -11.61
N LYS A 9 -1.80 -16.07 -12.48
CA LYS A 9 -1.62 -17.16 -13.44
C LYS A 9 -0.80 -16.73 -14.65
N MET A 10 -0.72 -15.44 -14.92
CA MET A 10 0.06 -14.90 -16.04
C MET A 10 1.56 -14.88 -15.74
N VAL A 11 1.93 -14.99 -14.48
CA VAL A 11 3.32 -15.01 -14.04
C VAL A 11 3.66 -16.44 -13.64
N GLU A 12 4.72 -17.01 -14.26
CA GLU A 12 5.15 -18.36 -13.94
C GLU A 12 5.60 -18.44 -12.48
N GLU A 13 5.38 -19.60 -11.85
CA GLU A 13 5.93 -19.87 -10.54
C GLU A 13 7.44 -19.73 -10.59
N SER A 14 7.94 -18.70 -9.94
CA SER A 14 9.36 -18.42 -9.93
C SER A 14 9.99 -18.82 -8.61
N ARG A 15 11.11 -19.54 -8.70
CA ARG A 15 11.98 -19.81 -7.55
C ARG A 15 12.94 -18.66 -7.30
N THR A 16 13.02 -17.71 -8.21
CA THR A 16 13.87 -16.52 -8.06
C THR A 16 13.12 -15.47 -7.23
N PRO A 17 13.88 -14.60 -6.51
CA PRO A 17 13.29 -13.49 -5.78
C PRO A 17 12.47 -12.59 -6.72
N VAL A 18 11.28 -12.21 -6.26
CA VAL A 18 10.36 -11.34 -7.02
C VAL A 18 10.09 -10.08 -6.21
N LEU A 19 10.13 -8.94 -6.87
CA LEU A 19 9.72 -7.66 -6.32
C LEU A 19 8.37 -7.26 -6.94
N ILE A 20 7.37 -7.03 -6.10
CA ILE A 20 6.04 -6.60 -6.53
C ILE A 20 5.81 -5.20 -6.01
N ILE A 21 5.41 -4.30 -6.91
CA ILE A 21 5.12 -2.92 -6.57
C ILE A 21 3.64 -2.67 -6.77
N ILE A 22 2.95 -2.23 -5.70
CA ILE A 22 1.54 -1.90 -5.72
C ILE A 22 1.42 -0.41 -5.39
N GLU A 23 1.16 0.39 -6.40
CA GLU A 23 1.11 1.85 -6.30
C GLU A 23 -0.24 2.37 -6.79
N GLY A 24 -0.83 3.30 -6.04
CA GLY A 24 -2.05 3.96 -6.43
C GLY A 24 -3.28 3.03 -6.48
N LEU A 25 -3.30 1.93 -5.74
CA LEU A 25 -4.34 0.91 -5.86
C LEU A 25 -5.12 0.65 -4.58
N THR A 26 -4.43 0.49 -3.45
CA THR A 26 -5.06 -0.03 -2.21
C THR A 26 -6.21 0.83 -1.70
N MET A 27 -6.13 2.14 -1.89
CA MET A 27 -7.15 3.07 -1.42
C MET A 27 -8.50 2.91 -2.14
N TYR A 28 -8.54 2.22 -3.27
CA TYR A 28 -9.76 1.96 -4.04
C TYR A 28 -10.35 0.58 -3.81
N LEU A 29 -9.70 -0.25 -2.99
CA LEU A 29 -10.09 -1.63 -2.74
C LEU A 29 -10.68 -1.82 -1.35
N SER A 30 -11.37 -2.94 -1.14
CA SER A 30 -11.76 -3.35 0.20
C SER A 30 -10.60 -4.06 0.90
N GLU A 31 -10.67 -4.15 2.22
CA GLU A 31 -9.68 -4.91 3.00
C GLU A 31 -9.61 -6.38 2.55
N ALA A 32 -10.77 -6.97 2.28
CA ALA A 32 -10.85 -8.34 1.78
C ALA A 32 -10.13 -8.52 0.44
N ASP A 33 -10.28 -7.54 -0.47
CA ASP A 33 -9.59 -7.58 -1.75
C ASP A 33 -8.07 -7.48 -1.58
N ILE A 34 -7.62 -6.64 -0.67
CA ILE A 34 -6.19 -6.47 -0.38
C ILE A 34 -5.61 -7.75 0.21
N GLN A 35 -6.30 -8.36 1.17
CA GLN A 35 -5.90 -9.65 1.75
C GLN A 35 -5.83 -10.73 0.68
N ARG A 36 -6.75 -10.72 -0.28
CA ARG A 36 -6.78 -11.67 -1.40
C ARG A 36 -5.59 -11.52 -2.32
N ILE A 37 -5.21 -10.28 -2.64
CA ILE A 37 -4.01 -10.00 -3.44
C ILE A 37 -2.76 -10.58 -2.76
N PHE A 38 -2.59 -10.33 -1.47
CA PHE A 38 -1.46 -10.85 -0.73
C PHE A 38 -1.48 -12.38 -0.61
N ALA A 39 -2.67 -12.98 -0.50
CA ALA A 39 -2.80 -14.44 -0.51
C ALA A 39 -2.35 -15.03 -1.86
N VAL A 40 -2.71 -14.40 -2.97
CA VAL A 40 -2.26 -14.82 -4.31
C VAL A 40 -0.74 -14.74 -4.42
N ILE A 41 -0.15 -13.64 -3.95
CA ILE A 41 1.31 -13.47 -3.94
C ILE A 41 1.98 -14.57 -3.12
N ALA A 42 1.46 -14.84 -1.91
CA ALA A 42 2.01 -15.84 -1.01
C ALA A 42 1.96 -17.26 -1.62
N ASN A 43 0.90 -17.56 -2.36
CA ASN A 43 0.72 -18.87 -2.98
C ASN A 43 1.56 -19.06 -4.25
N ARG A 44 1.84 -17.97 -4.97
CA ARG A 44 2.53 -18.02 -6.27
C ARG A 44 4.03 -17.90 -6.16
N PHE A 45 4.53 -17.18 -5.17
CA PHE A 45 5.95 -16.85 -5.08
C PHE A 45 6.52 -17.33 -3.75
N ASN A 46 7.63 -18.08 -3.81
CA ASN A 46 8.32 -18.55 -2.61
C ASN A 46 9.12 -17.43 -1.93
N ASP A 47 9.66 -16.52 -2.73
CA ASP A 47 10.45 -15.38 -2.23
C ASP A 47 9.92 -14.12 -2.87
N ALA A 48 9.07 -13.40 -2.16
CA ALA A 48 8.45 -12.17 -2.64
C ALA A 48 8.68 -11.03 -1.66
N THR A 49 9.05 -9.88 -2.22
CA THR A 49 9.09 -8.60 -1.51
C THR A 49 8.04 -7.71 -2.15
N VAL A 50 7.21 -7.07 -1.34
CA VAL A 50 6.11 -6.23 -1.82
C VAL A 50 6.34 -4.81 -1.32
N LEU A 51 6.39 -3.86 -2.25
CA LEU A 51 6.31 -2.43 -1.96
C LEU A 51 4.88 -2.00 -2.23
N VAL A 52 4.18 -1.58 -1.19
CA VAL A 52 2.76 -1.22 -1.30
C VAL A 52 2.52 0.18 -0.76
N GLU A 53 1.85 0.99 -1.55
CA GLU A 53 1.41 2.32 -1.13
C GLU A 53 0.13 2.21 -0.32
N ILE A 54 0.10 2.87 0.84
CA ILE A 54 -1.08 2.95 1.70
C ILE A 54 -1.46 4.39 1.98
N MET A 55 -2.73 4.61 2.24
CA MET A 55 -3.28 5.92 2.60
C MET A 55 -3.76 5.90 4.04
N ASN A 56 -3.54 7.01 4.75
CA ASN A 56 -3.99 7.17 6.13
C ASN A 56 -5.53 7.13 6.18
N PRO A 57 -6.13 6.39 7.14
CA PRO A 57 -7.59 6.31 7.26
C PRO A 57 -8.29 7.66 7.43
N MET A 58 -7.65 8.61 8.11
CA MET A 58 -8.22 9.94 8.28
C MET A 58 -8.34 10.70 6.96
N ILE A 59 -7.36 10.51 6.06
CA ILE A 59 -7.40 11.10 4.72
C ILE A 59 -8.50 10.47 3.89
N VAL A 60 -8.63 9.15 3.94
CA VAL A 60 -9.71 8.42 3.25
C VAL A 60 -11.07 8.94 3.70
N LYS A 61 -11.28 9.07 5.01
CA LYS A 61 -12.51 9.56 5.59
C LYS A 61 -12.80 10.99 5.12
N ARG A 62 -11.80 11.86 5.14
CA ARG A 62 -11.94 13.26 4.74
C ARG A 62 -12.33 13.41 3.27
N PHE A 63 -11.70 12.66 2.38
CA PHE A 63 -12.05 12.65 0.97
C PHE A 63 -13.44 12.06 0.72
N LYS A 64 -13.82 11.06 1.49
CA LYS A 64 -15.15 10.46 1.41
C LYS A 64 -16.25 11.45 1.79
N GLU A 65 -16.02 12.27 2.82
CA GLU A 65 -16.94 13.33 3.26
C GLU A 65 -17.02 14.48 2.26
N LYS A 66 -15.93 14.74 1.54
CA LYS A 66 -15.84 15.79 0.53
C LYS A 66 -16.02 15.28 -0.90
N SER A 67 -16.51 14.04 -1.05
CA SER A 67 -16.63 13.44 -2.39
C SER A 67 -17.47 14.35 -3.28
N ILE A 68 -16.84 14.81 -4.37
CA ILE A 68 -17.48 15.65 -5.36
C ILE A 68 -18.48 14.77 -6.13
N GLU A 69 -19.72 15.21 -6.22
CA GLU A 69 -20.73 14.58 -7.05
C GLU A 69 -20.19 14.44 -8.47
N GLY A 70 -20.24 13.21 -9.02
CA GLY A 70 -19.79 12.93 -10.38
C GLY A 70 -18.43 12.24 -10.50
N SER A 71 -17.67 12.07 -9.42
CA SER A 71 -16.46 11.26 -9.45
C SER A 71 -16.82 9.80 -9.21
N ASN A 72 -16.43 8.93 -10.16
CA ASN A 72 -16.62 7.47 -10.02
C ASN A 72 -15.54 6.82 -9.15
N ALA A 73 -14.45 7.52 -8.90
CA ALA A 73 -13.36 7.03 -8.06
C ALA A 73 -13.57 7.48 -6.62
N LYS A 74 -13.77 6.52 -5.72
CA LYS A 74 -13.94 6.80 -4.29
C LYS A 74 -12.87 6.06 -3.50
N PHE A 75 -12.21 6.78 -2.59
CA PHE A 75 -11.33 6.13 -1.63
C PHE A 75 -12.18 5.35 -0.63
N THR A 76 -11.95 4.07 -0.52
CA THR A 76 -12.74 3.15 0.30
C THR A 76 -11.98 2.55 1.46
N TRP A 77 -10.66 2.59 1.42
CA TRP A 77 -9.84 1.93 2.42
C TRP A 77 -8.55 2.70 2.70
N GLY A 78 -8.18 2.70 3.96
CA GLY A 78 -6.90 3.21 4.42
C GLY A 78 -6.43 2.44 5.62
N ILE A 79 -5.14 2.49 5.90
CA ILE A 79 -4.55 1.87 7.07
C ILE A 79 -3.46 2.78 7.64
N LYS A 80 -3.28 2.71 8.94
CA LYS A 80 -2.47 3.62 9.72
C LYS A 80 -0.98 3.56 9.39
N ASP A 81 -0.42 2.36 9.37
CA ASP A 81 1.01 2.13 9.17
C ASP A 81 1.30 0.71 8.68
N GLY A 82 2.58 0.43 8.42
CA GLY A 82 3.01 -0.86 7.92
C GLY A 82 2.87 -2.00 8.92
N LYS A 83 2.98 -1.71 10.21
CA LYS A 83 2.78 -2.74 11.24
C LYS A 83 1.33 -3.19 11.31
N ALA A 84 0.40 -2.26 11.20
CA ALA A 84 -1.02 -2.57 11.12
C ALA A 84 -1.35 -3.37 9.86
N LEU A 85 -0.73 -3.01 8.73
CA LEU A 85 -0.89 -3.76 7.48
C LEU A 85 -0.36 -5.19 7.61
N ALA A 86 0.82 -5.37 8.16
CA ALA A 86 1.43 -6.69 8.35
C ALA A 86 0.56 -7.58 9.28
N ALA A 87 -0.11 -6.99 10.25
CA ALA A 87 -1.01 -7.71 11.15
C ALA A 87 -2.19 -8.35 10.42
N LEU A 88 -2.58 -7.82 9.25
CA LEU A 88 -3.64 -8.37 8.41
C LEU A 88 -3.14 -9.48 7.48
N MET A 89 -1.83 -9.59 7.31
CA MET A 89 -1.19 -10.47 6.33
C MET A 89 -0.29 -11.48 7.02
N PRO A 90 -0.82 -12.62 7.49
CA PRO A 90 -0.05 -13.56 8.33
C PRO A 90 1.19 -14.16 7.64
N ASN A 91 1.22 -14.14 6.32
CA ASN A 91 2.33 -14.70 5.54
C ASN A 91 3.39 -13.65 5.18
N PHE A 92 3.28 -12.44 5.72
CA PHE A 92 4.19 -11.34 5.40
C PHE A 92 4.75 -10.71 6.66
N ARG A 93 6.00 -10.28 6.57
CA ARG A 93 6.72 -9.60 7.64
C ARG A 93 6.95 -8.15 7.26
N PHE A 94 6.71 -7.23 8.19
CA PHE A 94 7.05 -5.82 8.02
C PHE A 94 8.57 -5.63 8.00
N ILE A 95 9.08 -4.92 6.99
CA ILE A 95 10.50 -4.61 6.85
C ILE A 95 10.76 -3.14 7.15
N GLU A 96 10.14 -2.24 6.38
CA GLU A 96 10.36 -0.81 6.54
C GLU A 96 9.18 0.00 5.99
N GLU A 97 9.19 1.28 6.32
CA GLU A 97 8.14 2.20 5.94
C GLU A 97 8.74 3.55 5.61
N HIS A 98 8.31 4.15 4.51
CA HIS A 98 8.72 5.47 4.07
C HIS A 98 7.51 6.30 3.69
N GLY A 99 7.48 7.57 4.16
CA GLY A 99 6.49 8.53 3.68
C GLY A 99 6.82 9.00 2.27
N LEU A 100 5.81 9.30 1.47
CA LEU A 100 6.04 9.88 0.14
C LEU A 100 6.76 11.21 0.21
N THR A 101 6.54 11.98 1.29
CA THR A 101 7.23 13.25 1.53
C THR A 101 8.73 13.07 1.71
N ASP A 102 9.19 11.92 2.18
CA ASP A 102 10.62 11.64 2.37
C ASP A 102 11.38 11.72 1.04
N GLY A 103 10.80 11.17 -0.03
CA GLY A 103 11.38 11.22 -1.36
C GLY A 103 11.32 12.62 -1.96
N MET A 104 10.24 13.34 -1.76
CA MET A 104 10.06 14.69 -2.28
C MET A 104 10.94 15.72 -1.58
N ALA A 105 11.32 15.49 -0.33
CA ALA A 105 12.18 16.37 0.43
C ALA A 105 13.58 16.54 -0.20
N GLN A 106 14.02 15.57 -1.01
CA GLN A 106 15.29 15.65 -1.72
C GLN A 106 15.27 16.64 -2.89
N PHE A 107 14.09 16.89 -3.45
CA PHE A 107 13.92 17.71 -4.64
C PHE A 107 13.35 19.09 -4.34
N VAL A 108 12.55 19.23 -3.28
CA VAL A 108 11.91 20.49 -2.92
C VAL A 108 12.18 20.80 -1.44
N PRO A 109 13.01 21.84 -1.16
CA PRO A 109 13.42 22.15 0.22
C PRO A 109 12.28 22.39 1.21
N ILE A 110 11.13 22.91 0.75
CA ILE A 110 9.97 23.16 1.60
C ILE A 110 9.44 21.86 2.22
N TYR A 111 9.56 20.72 1.53
CA TYR A 111 9.11 19.43 2.04
C TYR A 111 9.96 18.92 3.20
N LYS A 112 11.23 19.33 3.28
CA LYS A 112 12.07 19.03 4.45
C LYS A 112 11.51 19.60 5.73
N VAL A 113 10.96 20.82 5.65
CA VAL A 113 10.34 21.50 6.80
C VAL A 113 9.02 20.82 7.13
N LEU A 114 8.21 20.49 6.13
CA LEU A 114 6.92 19.82 6.31
C LEU A 114 7.09 18.41 6.87
N ASP A 115 8.12 17.70 6.43
CA ASP A 115 8.40 16.34 6.90
C ASP A 115 8.82 16.29 8.37
N ARG A 116 9.32 17.39 8.91
CA ARG A 116 9.67 17.52 10.34
C ARG A 116 8.46 17.70 11.24
N ILE A 117 7.30 18.01 10.67
CA ILE A 117 6.06 18.15 11.43
C ILE A 117 5.40 16.77 11.49
N PRO A 118 5.34 16.10 12.69
CA PRO A 118 4.83 14.73 12.80
C PRO A 118 3.42 14.56 12.26
N PHE A 119 2.59 15.59 12.40
CA PHE A 119 1.21 15.57 11.91
C PHE A 119 1.14 15.43 10.39
N ILE A 120 1.92 16.22 9.64
CA ILE A 120 1.93 16.16 8.17
C ILE A 120 2.55 14.85 7.70
N ARG A 121 3.61 14.42 8.35
CA ARG A 121 4.29 13.16 8.05
C ARG A 121 3.35 11.97 8.20
N ASN A 122 2.54 11.93 9.26
CA ASN A 122 1.58 10.86 9.50
C ASN A 122 0.37 10.92 8.57
N MET A 123 0.08 12.08 7.99
CA MET A 123 -1.04 12.27 7.07
C MET A 123 -0.70 11.93 5.62
N SER A 124 0.59 11.92 5.25
CA SER A 124 1.00 11.58 3.89
C SER A 124 0.84 10.08 3.63
N ASN A 125 0.69 9.73 2.35
CA ASN A 125 0.73 8.34 1.94
C ASN A 125 2.11 7.75 2.26
N LYS A 126 2.13 6.46 2.53
CA LYS A 126 3.34 5.74 2.90
C LYS A 126 3.58 4.58 1.95
N ILE A 127 4.85 4.27 1.75
CA ILE A 127 5.25 3.06 1.03
C ILE A 127 5.77 2.07 2.06
N ILE A 128 5.16 0.91 2.09
CA ILE A 128 5.46 -0.15 3.03
C ILE A 128 6.17 -1.28 2.31
N THR A 129 7.28 -1.72 2.88
CA THR A 129 7.98 -2.90 2.39
C THR A 129 7.59 -4.10 3.26
N LEU A 130 7.01 -5.11 2.64
CA LEU A 130 6.67 -6.39 3.26
C LEU A 130 7.43 -7.51 2.58
N LYS A 131 7.86 -8.48 3.35
CA LYS A 131 8.52 -9.67 2.81
C LYS A 131 7.75 -10.92 3.19
N LYS A 132 7.55 -11.81 2.22
CA LYS A 132 6.94 -13.10 2.48
C LYS A 132 7.83 -13.94 3.40
N VAL A 133 7.21 -14.54 4.39
CA VAL A 133 7.88 -15.41 5.37
C VAL A 133 7.87 -16.85 4.88
#